data_988a75918507a1790491656557579779
#
_entry.id   988a75918507a1790491656557579779
#
_cell.length_a   1.000
_cell.length_b   1.000
_cell.length_c   1.000
_cell.angle_alpha   90.00
_cell.angle_beta   90.00
_cell.angle_gamma   90.00
#
_symmetry.space_group_name_H-M   'P 1'
#
loop_
_entity.id
_entity.type
_entity.pdbx_description
1 polymer ?
#
loop_
_entity_poly.entity_id
_entity_poly.type
_entity_poly.pdbx_seq_one_letter_code
_entity_poly.pdbx_strand_id
1 'polypeptide(L)'
;MLHVLKHPLIDHKLAIMRNKDTSSKDFKENLDEIAALMVYEISKELPVKEVEVETPICKTVCRQLASDVVLVPILRAGLGMVDGIKKCFIYWGYLCYFKCIY
;
A
#
# COMPACT_ATOMS: atom_id res chain seq x y z
N MET A 1 -2.15 3.04 19.03
CA MET A 1 -1.78 1.65 19.39
C MET A 1 -0.78 1.11 18.38
N LEU A 2 0.24 0.43 18.82
CA LEU A 2 1.25 -0.18 17.94
C LEU A 2 0.77 -1.55 17.44
N HIS A 3 0.73 -1.73 16.14
CA HIS A 3 0.46 -3.02 15.51
C HIS A 3 1.72 -3.53 14.82
N VAL A 4 2.20 -4.69 15.23
CA VAL A 4 3.36 -5.33 14.61
C VAL A 4 2.86 -6.44 13.68
N LEU A 5 3.15 -6.30 12.40
CA LEU A 5 2.80 -7.30 11.40
C LEU A 5 3.87 -8.39 11.38
N LYS A 6 3.45 -9.62 11.65
CA LYS A 6 4.32 -10.80 11.54
C LYS A 6 3.88 -11.63 10.34
N HIS A 7 4.75 -11.71 9.35
CA HIS A 7 4.49 -12.46 8.14
C HIS A 7 5.80 -13.02 7.60
N PRO A 8 5.89 -14.32 7.24
CA PRO A 8 7.13 -14.90 6.75
C PRO A 8 7.74 -14.19 5.55
N LEU A 9 6.91 -13.72 4.64
CA LEU A 9 7.37 -13.02 3.44
C LEU A 9 7.95 -11.64 3.78
N ILE A 10 7.35 -10.94 4.73
CA ILE A 10 7.89 -9.65 5.21
C ILE A 10 9.23 -9.88 5.90
N ASP A 11 9.33 -10.90 6.73
CA ASP A 11 10.57 -11.24 7.42
C ASP A 11 11.69 -11.58 6.44
N HIS A 12 11.37 -12.32 5.38
CA HIS A 12 12.32 -12.63 4.31
C HIS A 12 12.85 -11.37 3.62
N LYS A 13 11.95 -10.46 3.26
CA LYS A 13 12.32 -9.20 2.61
C LYS A 13 13.09 -8.26 3.52
N LEU A 14 12.75 -8.22 4.81
CA LEU A 14 13.52 -7.46 5.80
C LEU A 14 14.95 -8.00 5.95
N ALA A 15 15.13 -9.31 5.92
CA ALA A 15 16.47 -9.91 5.98
C ALA A 15 17.34 -9.45 4.81
N ILE A 16 16.76 -9.37 3.60
CA ILE A 16 17.46 -8.85 2.42
C ILE A 16 17.82 -7.37 2.63
N MET A 17 16.89 -6.56 3.09
CA MET A 17 17.10 -5.13 3.30
C MET A 17 18.15 -4.83 4.37
N ARG A 18 18.23 -5.64 5.41
CA ARG A 18 19.19 -5.48 6.50
C ARG A 18 20.61 -5.91 6.14
N ASN A 19 20.79 -6.68 5.10
CA ASN A 19 22.09 -7.13 4.67
C ASN A 19 22.89 -5.93 4.11
N LYS A 20 24.10 -5.75 4.63
CA LYS A 20 24.99 -4.64 4.23
C LYS A 20 25.40 -4.68 2.75
N ASP A 21 25.36 -5.86 2.14
CA ASP A 21 25.77 -6.07 0.75
C ASP A 21 24.63 -5.89 -0.26
N THR A 22 23.42 -5.61 0.21
CA THR A 22 22.26 -5.39 -0.65
C THR A 22 22.41 -4.10 -1.44
N SER A 23 22.22 -4.18 -2.77
CA SER A 23 22.27 -3.01 -3.64
C SER A 23 21.12 -2.05 -3.35
N SER A 24 21.29 -0.78 -3.76
CA SER A 24 20.22 0.23 -3.63
C SER A 24 18.96 -0.16 -4.40
N LYS A 25 19.13 -0.81 -5.55
CA LYS A 25 18.02 -1.31 -6.35
C LYS A 25 17.23 -2.39 -5.61
N ASP A 26 17.92 -3.40 -5.10
CA ASP A 26 17.28 -4.50 -4.37
C ASP A 26 16.63 -4.03 -3.07
N PHE A 27 17.28 -3.09 -2.38
CA PHE A 27 16.70 -2.45 -1.20
C PHE A 27 15.36 -1.78 -1.53
N LYS A 28 15.33 -0.97 -2.59
CA LYS A 28 14.14 -0.24 -3.00
C LYS A 28 13.01 -1.19 -3.43
N GLU A 29 13.33 -2.20 -4.21
CA GLU A 29 12.33 -3.19 -4.66
C GLU A 29 11.71 -3.94 -3.48
N ASN A 30 12.52 -4.38 -2.52
CA ASN A 30 12.01 -5.06 -1.33
C ASN A 30 11.20 -4.12 -0.43
N LEU A 31 11.61 -2.86 -0.32
CA LEU A 31 10.85 -1.86 0.42
C LEU A 31 9.46 -1.63 -0.19
N ASP A 32 9.37 -1.51 -1.50
CA ASP A 32 8.09 -1.36 -2.20
C ASP A 32 7.18 -2.57 -1.99
N GLU A 33 7.73 -3.76 -2.05
CA GLU A 33 6.97 -4.98 -1.83
C GLU A 33 6.48 -5.11 -0.39
N ILE A 34 7.29 -4.76 0.60
CA ILE A 34 6.88 -4.73 2.01
C ILE A 34 5.75 -3.71 2.20
N ALA A 35 5.89 -2.54 1.62
CA ALA A 35 4.86 -1.51 1.71
C ALA A 35 3.52 -1.99 1.14
N ALA A 36 3.54 -2.67 0.00
CA ALA A 36 2.35 -3.25 -0.60
C ALA A 36 1.70 -4.33 0.28
N LEU A 37 2.50 -5.20 0.89
CA LEU A 37 2.02 -6.23 1.80
C LEU A 37 1.40 -5.62 3.07
N MET A 38 1.99 -4.56 3.59
CA MET A 38 1.45 -3.85 4.74
C MET A 38 0.09 -3.21 4.43
N VAL A 39 -0.08 -2.66 3.25
CA VAL A 39 -1.34 -2.06 2.83
C VAL A 39 -2.49 -3.07 2.85
N TYR A 40 -2.23 -4.29 2.44
CA TYR A 40 -3.23 -5.35 2.50
C TYR A 40 -3.80 -5.50 3.91
N GLU A 41 -2.95 -5.50 4.92
CA GLU A 41 -3.38 -5.63 6.32
C GLU A 41 -4.01 -4.34 6.85
N ILE A 42 -3.39 -3.20 6.58
CA ILE A 42 -3.86 -1.88 7.06
C ILE A 42 -5.22 -1.53 6.45
N SER A 43 -5.45 -1.89 5.21
CA SER A 43 -6.67 -1.52 4.48
C SER A 43 -7.90 -2.33 4.82
N LYS A 44 -7.79 -3.33 5.69
CA LYS A 44 -8.94 -4.16 6.09
C LYS A 44 -10.12 -3.37 6.65
N GLU A 45 -9.86 -2.28 7.32
CA GLU A 45 -10.87 -1.47 7.99
C GLU A 45 -11.38 -0.30 7.16
N LEU A 46 -10.93 -0.19 5.91
CA LEU A 46 -11.41 0.87 5.04
C LEU A 46 -12.90 0.69 4.73
N PRO A 47 -13.67 1.79 4.77
CA PRO A 47 -15.08 1.72 4.46
C PRO A 47 -15.31 1.37 2.99
N VAL A 48 -16.33 0.54 2.74
CA VAL A 48 -16.73 0.14 1.39
C VAL A 48 -18.19 0.53 1.16
N LYS A 49 -18.53 0.74 -0.11
CA LYS A 49 -19.92 1.00 -0.56
C LYS A 49 -20.31 -0.03 -1.59
N GLU A 50 -21.61 -0.29 -1.67
CA GLU A 50 -22.17 -1.11 -2.73
C GLU A 50 -22.40 -0.25 -3.98
N VAL A 51 -22.00 -0.77 -5.12
CA VAL A 51 -22.22 -0.13 -6.42
C VAL A 51 -22.77 -1.15 -7.41
N GLU A 52 -23.66 -0.71 -8.29
CA GLU A 52 -24.15 -1.53 -9.37
C GLU A 52 -23.12 -1.55 -10.50
N VAL A 53 -22.74 -2.75 -10.91
CA VAL A 53 -21.78 -2.97 -11.98
C VAL A 53 -22.41 -3.83 -13.07
N GLU A 54 -22.31 -3.38 -14.31
CA GLU A 54 -22.74 -4.16 -15.47
C GLU A 54 -21.59 -5.05 -15.92
N THR A 55 -21.76 -6.36 -15.73
CA THR A 55 -20.83 -7.35 -16.24
C THR A 55 -21.23 -7.77 -17.66
N PRO A 56 -20.35 -8.46 -18.42
CA PRO A 56 -20.73 -8.99 -19.73
C PRO A 56 -21.94 -9.92 -19.75
N ILE A 57 -22.31 -10.47 -18.60
CA ILE A 57 -23.44 -11.42 -18.49
C ILE A 57 -24.68 -10.75 -17.91
N CYS A 58 -24.54 -9.97 -16.85
CA CYS A 58 -25.66 -9.33 -16.16
C CYS A 58 -25.21 -8.15 -15.29
N LYS A 59 -26.17 -7.37 -14.80
CA LYS A 59 -25.91 -6.37 -13.77
C LYS A 59 -25.83 -7.06 -12.42
N THR A 60 -24.88 -6.65 -11.60
CA THR A 60 -24.67 -7.16 -10.26
C THR A 60 -24.22 -6.06 -9.30
N VAL A 61 -24.32 -6.32 -8.01
CA VAL A 61 -23.87 -5.40 -6.97
C VAL A 61 -22.47 -5.81 -6.53
N CYS A 62 -21.54 -4.88 -6.61
CA CYS A 62 -20.17 -5.08 -6.16
C CYS A 62 -19.82 -4.10 -5.05
N ARG A 63 -18.72 -4.35 -4.35
CA ARG A 63 -18.23 -3.50 -3.27
C ARG A 63 -16.99 -2.74 -3.74
N GLN A 64 -17.01 -1.45 -3.51
CA GLN A 64 -15.87 -0.57 -3.80
C GLN A 64 -15.54 0.26 -2.58
N LEU A 65 -14.34 0.81 -2.53
CA LEU A 65 -13.96 1.73 -1.46
C LEU A 65 -14.88 2.94 -1.46
N ALA A 66 -15.36 3.31 -0.26
CA ALA A 66 -16.31 4.40 -0.09
C ALA A 66 -15.67 5.78 -0.06
N SER A 67 -14.38 5.86 0.21
CA SER A 67 -13.66 7.13 0.36
C SER A 67 -12.28 7.07 -0.27
N ASP A 68 -11.75 8.24 -0.59
CA ASP A 68 -10.40 8.39 -1.12
C ASP A 68 -9.36 8.10 -0.03
N VAL A 69 -8.23 7.57 -0.44
CA VAL A 69 -7.09 7.31 0.43
C VAL A 69 -6.03 8.39 0.19
N VAL A 70 -5.64 9.07 1.25
CA VAL A 70 -4.59 10.09 1.21
C VAL A 70 -3.33 9.53 1.88
N LEU A 71 -2.21 9.57 1.17
CA LEU A 71 -0.92 9.13 1.70
C LEU A 71 -0.17 10.32 2.29
N VAL A 72 0.27 10.18 3.53
CA VAL A 72 0.99 11.23 4.25
C VAL A 72 2.33 10.67 4.73
N PRO A 73 3.39 10.76 3.92
CA PRO A 73 4.70 10.27 4.33
C PRO A 73 5.39 11.23 5.30
N ILE A 74 6.15 10.66 6.21
CA ILE A 74 7.08 11.43 7.04
C ILE A 74 8.36 11.64 6.24
N LEU A 75 8.69 12.87 5.94
CA LEU A 75 9.89 13.21 5.18
C LEU A 75 11.15 12.96 6.02
N ARG A 76 12.20 12.47 5.42
CA ARG A 76 12.30 12.01 4.03
C ARG A 76 12.17 10.49 3.93
N ALA A 77 12.39 9.79 5.05
CA ALA A 77 12.46 8.32 5.09
C ALA A 77 11.17 7.66 4.59
N GLY A 78 10.01 8.25 4.92
CA GLY A 78 8.72 7.70 4.52
C GLY A 78 8.45 7.75 3.00
N LEU A 79 9.17 8.58 2.25
CA LEU A 79 8.99 8.67 0.79
C LEU A 79 9.31 7.35 0.08
N GLY A 80 10.25 6.58 0.61
CA GLY A 80 10.63 5.30 0.02
C GLY A 80 9.50 4.28 -0.03
N MET A 81 8.50 4.39 0.84
CA MET A 81 7.38 3.45 0.89
C MET A 81 6.20 3.86 0.01
N VAL A 82 6.15 5.09 -0.45
CA VAL A 82 4.98 5.64 -1.16
C VAL A 82 4.69 4.91 -2.46
N ASP A 83 5.72 4.58 -3.22
CA ASP A 83 5.56 3.92 -4.53
C ASP A 83 4.92 2.54 -4.40
N GLY A 84 5.33 1.76 -3.40
CA GLY A 84 4.75 0.45 -3.13
C GLY A 84 3.28 0.54 -2.73
N ILE A 85 2.94 1.52 -1.91
CA ILE A 85 1.56 1.75 -1.47
C ILE A 85 0.70 2.23 -2.63
N LYS A 86 1.20 3.15 -3.47
CA LYS A 86 0.48 3.65 -4.65
C LYS A 86 0.07 2.55 -5.60
N LYS A 87 0.89 1.54 -5.79
CA LYS A 87 0.58 0.42 -6.68
C LYS A 87 -0.69 -0.31 -6.31
N CYS A 88 -1.06 -0.30 -5.04
CA CYS A 88 -2.29 -0.93 -4.55
C CYS A 88 -3.54 -0.10 -4.88
N PHE A 89 -3.38 1.17 -5.23
CA PHE A 89 -4.46 2.11 -5.49
C PHE A 89 -4.40 2.70 -6.90
N ILE A 90 -4.02 1.91 -7.90
CA ILE A 90 -3.79 2.35 -9.29
C ILE A 90 -4.98 3.10 -9.89
N TYR A 91 -6.20 2.66 -9.59
CA TYR A 91 -7.42 3.25 -10.16
C TYR A 91 -7.91 4.50 -9.42
N TRP A 92 -7.26 4.86 -8.33
CA TRP A 92 -7.55 6.09 -7.58
C TRP A 92 -6.67 7.24 -8.06
N GLY A 93 -6.40 7.27 -9.32
CA GLY A 93 -5.38 7.97 -10.07
C GLY A 93 -5.32 9.49 -9.98
N TYR A 94 -6.01 10.15 -9.08
CA TYR A 94 -6.02 11.61 -9.13
C TYR A 94 -5.68 12.34 -7.84
N LEU A 95 -5.52 11.67 -6.71
CA LEU A 95 -5.33 12.41 -5.46
C LEU A 95 -4.43 11.70 -4.45
N CYS A 96 -3.17 11.49 -4.80
CA CYS A 96 -2.15 11.37 -3.78
C CYS A 96 -1.68 12.77 -3.40
N TYR A 97 -2.35 13.40 -2.46
CA TYR A 97 -1.83 14.62 -1.88
C TYR A 97 -0.73 14.25 -0.89
N PHE A 98 0.48 14.70 -1.20
CA PHE A 98 1.57 14.63 -0.26
C PHE A 98 1.45 15.80 0.71
N LYS A 99 0.90 15.54 1.87
CA LYS A 99 1.03 16.49 2.95
C LYS A 99 2.23 16.07 3.79
N CYS A 100 3.26 16.88 3.75
CA CYS A 100 4.41 16.68 4.62
C CYS A 100 4.03 17.17 6.01
N ILE A 101 4.14 16.28 6.99
CA ILE A 101 4.04 16.65 8.41
C ILE A 101 5.47 16.66 8.95
N TYR A 102 5.86 17.79 9.48
CA TYR A 102 7.12 17.95 10.19
C TYR A 102 6.95 17.53 11.64
#